data_f81c3e9d8d7240de33dbe93bb7516f12
#
_entry.id   f81c3e9d8d7240de33dbe93bb7516f12
#
_cell.length_a   1.000
_cell.length_b   1.000
_cell.length_c   1.000
_cell.angle_alpha   90.00
_cell.angle_beta   90.00
_cell.angle_gamma   90.00
#
_symmetry.space_group_name_H-M   'P 1'
#
loop_
_entity.id
_entity.type
_entity.pdbx_description
1 polymer ?
#
loop_
_entity_poly.entity_id
_entity_poly.type
_entity_poly.pdbx_seq_one_letter_code
_entity_poly.pdbx_strand_id
1 'polypeptide(L)'
;AEWLSAMAPVLTQVGLVLTAEQQQKLAAYMVMLAHWNGTFNLTALRDPQDMLTHHLADCLAVLGPLGRHLAQRPQSPDASTRLLDVGSGGGLPGVVLAIARPDVQVTCVDTVGKKAAFIRQVAAELKLPNLRAEHARVEQLKGSFDVITSRAFASLLDFVTLTQALLAKDAV
;
A
#
# COMPACT_ATOMS: atom_id res chain seq x y z
N ALA A 1 17.10 13.08 4.86
CA ALA A 1 16.72 14.51 4.76
C ALA A 1 16.11 14.83 3.38
N GLU A 2 16.70 14.36 2.30
CA GLU A 2 16.29 14.64 0.91
C GLU A 2 14.83 14.22 0.61
N TRP A 3 14.45 13.00 0.96
CA TRP A 3 13.09 12.49 0.75
C TRP A 3 12.01 13.30 1.51
N LEU A 4 12.31 13.77 2.72
CA LEU A 4 11.38 14.60 3.50
C LEU A 4 11.12 15.95 2.82
N SER A 5 12.18 16.60 2.33
CA SER A 5 12.04 17.87 1.61
C SER A 5 11.29 17.72 0.30
N ALA A 6 11.58 16.65 -0.45
CA ALA A 6 10.93 16.36 -1.73
C ALA A 6 9.45 15.93 -1.58
N MET A 7 9.08 15.38 -0.43
CA MET A 7 7.71 14.92 -0.16
C MET A 7 6.74 16.05 0.18
N ALA A 8 7.21 17.14 0.78
CA ALA A 8 6.35 18.24 1.23
C ALA A 8 5.45 18.83 0.11
N PRO A 9 5.97 19.14 -1.10
CA PRO A 9 5.11 19.61 -2.19
C PRO A 9 4.10 18.56 -2.66
N VAL A 10 4.45 17.27 -2.63
CA VAL A 10 3.54 16.18 -3.00
C VAL A 10 2.37 16.11 -2.02
N LEU A 11 2.63 16.15 -0.72
CA LEU A 11 1.59 16.16 0.31
C LEU A 11 0.64 17.36 0.17
N THR A 12 1.20 18.53 -0.13
CA THR A 12 0.41 19.74 -0.38
C THR A 12 -0.48 19.57 -1.61
N GLN A 13 0.06 19.05 -2.70
CA GLN A 13 -0.66 18.85 -3.95
C GLN A 13 -1.84 17.87 -3.79
N VAL A 14 -1.67 16.80 -3.03
CA VAL A 14 -2.73 15.82 -2.78
C VAL A 14 -3.65 16.20 -1.62
N GLY A 15 -3.39 17.32 -0.94
CA GLY A 15 -4.20 17.84 0.15
C GLY A 15 -4.18 16.97 1.41
N LEU A 16 -3.06 16.30 1.69
CA LEU A 16 -2.90 15.40 2.83
C LEU A 16 -2.04 16.02 3.93
N VAL A 17 -2.46 15.80 5.17
CA VAL A 17 -1.70 16.14 6.37
C VAL A 17 -1.27 14.83 7.04
N LEU A 18 0.02 14.56 7.05
CA LEU A 18 0.64 13.43 7.74
C LEU A 18 1.44 13.91 8.93
N THR A 19 1.46 13.11 10.00
CA THR A 19 2.31 13.40 11.17
C THR A 19 3.79 13.34 10.80
N ALA A 20 4.64 13.96 11.61
CA ALA A 20 6.09 13.89 11.41
C ALA A 20 6.61 12.44 11.41
N GLU A 21 6.05 11.58 12.27
CA GLU A 21 6.39 10.15 12.31
C GLU A 21 6.01 9.43 11.00
N GLN A 22 4.80 9.67 10.48
CA GLN A 22 4.36 9.10 9.20
C GLN A 22 5.25 9.56 8.04
N GLN A 23 5.60 10.84 7.99
CA GLN A 23 6.51 11.37 6.98
C GLN A 23 7.90 10.74 7.08
N GLN A 24 8.44 10.55 8.29
CA GLN A 24 9.72 9.87 8.50
C GLN A 24 9.66 8.40 8.04
N LYS A 25 8.59 7.68 8.37
CA LYS A 25 8.38 6.29 7.91
C LYS A 25 8.28 6.20 6.37
N LEU A 26 7.55 7.12 5.74
CA LEU A 26 7.49 7.18 4.27
C LEU A 26 8.88 7.45 3.66
N ALA A 27 9.63 8.39 4.20
CA ALA A 27 10.98 8.69 3.73
C ALA A 27 11.92 7.48 3.89
N ALA A 28 11.86 6.80 5.02
CA ALA A 28 12.63 5.58 5.26
C ALA A 28 12.22 4.45 4.30
N TYR A 29 10.93 4.26 4.06
CA TYR A 29 10.44 3.31 3.07
C TYR A 29 10.95 3.60 1.67
N MET A 30 10.95 4.87 1.23
CA MET A 30 11.47 5.24 -0.09
C MET A 30 12.97 4.95 -0.23
N VAL A 31 13.76 5.15 0.82
CA VAL A 31 15.18 4.76 0.86
C VAL A 31 15.33 3.25 0.71
N MET A 32 14.57 2.47 1.47
CA MET A 32 14.61 1.00 1.37
C MET A 32 14.19 0.53 -0.03
N LEU A 33 13.12 1.09 -0.58
CA LEU A 33 12.62 0.74 -1.90
C LEU A 33 13.64 1.04 -3.00
N ALA A 34 14.29 2.20 -2.96
CA ALA A 34 15.34 2.58 -3.91
C ALA A 34 16.53 1.62 -3.83
N HIS A 35 16.98 1.29 -2.63
CA HIS A 35 18.08 0.34 -2.40
C HIS A 35 17.77 -1.06 -2.96
N TRP A 36 16.61 -1.61 -2.60
CA TRP A 36 16.21 -2.95 -3.05
C TRP A 36 15.88 -2.99 -4.55
N ASN A 37 15.31 -1.90 -5.08
CA ASN A 37 15.00 -1.81 -6.51
C ASN A 37 16.25 -1.89 -7.38
N GLY A 38 17.37 -1.34 -6.94
CA GLY A 38 18.65 -1.45 -7.59
C GLY A 38 19.15 -2.91 -7.74
N THR A 39 18.75 -3.79 -6.80
CA THR A 39 19.17 -5.19 -6.77
C THR A 39 18.11 -6.14 -7.34
N PHE A 40 16.84 -5.92 -7.08
CA PHE A 40 15.78 -6.91 -7.29
C PHE A 40 14.66 -6.48 -8.25
N ASN A 41 14.74 -5.30 -8.86
CA ASN A 41 13.71 -4.77 -9.77
C ASN A 41 12.29 -4.83 -9.17
N LEU A 42 12.10 -4.27 -7.99
CA LEU A 42 10.80 -4.26 -7.31
C LEU A 42 9.78 -3.38 -8.02
N THR A 43 10.24 -2.33 -8.69
CA THR A 43 9.45 -1.42 -9.53
C THR A 43 10.17 -1.18 -10.86
N ALA A 44 9.44 -0.72 -11.86
CA ALA A 44 10.02 -0.34 -13.15
C ALA A 44 10.78 0.99 -13.11
N LEU A 45 10.39 1.91 -12.22
CA LEU A 45 11.02 3.21 -12.07
C LEU A 45 12.24 3.10 -11.16
N ARG A 46 13.34 3.74 -11.59
CA ARG A 46 14.63 3.74 -10.86
C ARG A 46 15.09 5.13 -10.47
N ASP A 47 14.66 6.15 -11.19
CA ASP A 47 14.95 7.53 -10.84
C ASP A 47 14.19 7.93 -9.57
N PRO A 48 14.89 8.49 -8.55
CA PRO A 48 14.24 8.89 -7.29
C PRO A 48 13.11 9.92 -7.47
N GLN A 49 13.25 10.82 -8.44
CA GLN A 49 12.22 11.83 -8.73
C GLN A 49 10.97 11.19 -9.33
N ASP A 50 11.14 10.25 -10.26
CA ASP A 50 10.03 9.49 -10.83
C ASP A 50 9.33 8.62 -9.78
N MET A 51 10.10 8.00 -8.88
CA MET A 51 9.54 7.24 -7.76
C MET A 51 8.69 8.12 -6.84
N LEU A 52 9.12 9.35 -6.60
CA LEU A 52 8.37 10.30 -5.78
C LEU A 52 7.10 10.76 -6.47
N THR A 53 7.21 11.21 -7.71
CA THR A 53 6.09 11.86 -8.44
C THR A 53 5.08 10.86 -8.97
N HIS A 54 5.51 9.72 -9.52
CA HIS A 54 4.63 8.74 -10.16
C HIS A 54 4.19 7.62 -9.23
N HIS A 55 4.97 7.26 -8.21
CA HIS A 55 4.58 6.19 -7.29
C HIS A 55 3.98 6.73 -6.00
N LEU A 56 4.70 7.58 -5.29
CA LEU A 56 4.25 8.05 -3.98
C LEU A 56 3.03 8.94 -4.10
N ALA A 57 3.04 9.90 -5.04
CA ALA A 57 1.90 10.80 -5.26
C ALA A 57 0.63 10.05 -5.62
N ASP A 58 0.71 9.07 -6.54
CA ASP A 58 -0.42 8.24 -6.92
C ASP A 58 -0.98 7.44 -5.74
N CYS A 59 -0.10 6.84 -4.93
CA CYS A 59 -0.50 6.09 -3.75
C CYS A 59 -1.16 6.99 -2.70
N LEU A 60 -0.65 8.19 -2.50
CA LEU A 60 -1.21 9.16 -1.54
C LEU A 60 -2.54 9.73 -2.02
N ALA A 61 -2.72 9.91 -3.33
CA ALA A 61 -3.97 10.42 -3.91
C ALA A 61 -5.18 9.53 -3.60
N VAL A 62 -4.98 8.23 -3.40
CA VAL A 62 -6.04 7.26 -3.05
C VAL A 62 -6.56 7.47 -1.62
N LEU A 63 -5.78 8.06 -0.71
CA LEU A 63 -6.15 8.21 0.70
C LEU A 63 -7.41 9.06 0.91
N GLY A 64 -7.61 10.10 0.12
CA GLY A 64 -8.81 10.92 0.19
C GLY A 64 -10.10 10.14 -0.14
N PRO A 65 -10.20 9.53 -1.33
CA PRO A 65 -11.32 8.67 -1.71
C PRO A 65 -11.53 7.51 -0.73
N LEU A 66 -10.46 6.83 -0.33
CA LEU A 66 -10.50 5.74 0.66
C LEU A 66 -11.10 6.22 1.99
N GLY A 67 -10.63 7.34 2.52
CA GLY A 67 -11.13 7.92 3.77
C GLY A 67 -12.62 8.25 3.70
N ARG A 68 -13.09 8.84 2.60
CA ARG A 68 -14.53 9.11 2.39
C ARG A 68 -15.35 7.84 2.33
N HIS A 69 -14.87 6.81 1.62
CA HIS A 69 -15.57 5.53 1.54
C HIS A 69 -15.67 4.87 2.91
N LEU A 70 -14.57 4.81 3.66
CA LEU A 70 -14.56 4.20 5.00
C LEU A 70 -15.43 4.95 6.01
N ALA A 71 -15.54 6.27 5.89
CA ALA A 71 -16.39 7.09 6.74
C ALA A 71 -17.90 6.83 6.53
N GLN A 72 -18.29 6.34 5.35
CA GLN A 72 -19.67 6.03 5.00
C GLN A 72 -20.09 4.61 5.42
N ARG A 73 -19.13 3.75 5.79
CA ARG A 73 -19.42 2.38 6.19
C ARG A 73 -19.93 2.33 7.63
N PRO A 74 -20.83 1.38 7.94
CA PRO A 74 -21.22 1.13 9.32
C PRO A 74 -19.98 0.82 10.16
N GLN A 75 -19.72 1.64 11.16
CA GLN A 75 -18.62 1.46 12.10
C GLN A 75 -19.00 0.36 13.09
N SER A 76 -18.33 -0.78 13.04
CA SER A 76 -18.38 -1.74 14.13
C SER A 76 -17.26 -1.40 15.12
N PRO A 77 -17.56 -1.21 16.41
CA PRO A 77 -16.55 -0.81 17.40
C PRO A 77 -15.33 -1.73 17.48
N ASP A 78 -15.53 -3.02 17.13
CA ASP A 78 -14.52 -4.05 17.28
C ASP A 78 -13.90 -4.52 15.94
N ALA A 79 -14.34 -3.98 14.79
CA ALA A 79 -13.88 -4.42 13.50
C ALA A 79 -12.93 -3.39 12.86
N SER A 80 -11.62 -3.70 12.86
CA SER A 80 -10.66 -2.94 12.05
C SER A 80 -10.89 -3.19 10.56
N THR A 81 -10.83 -2.13 9.76
CA THR A 81 -10.90 -2.23 8.29
C THR A 81 -9.75 -3.09 7.75
N ARG A 82 -10.06 -4.06 6.91
CA ARG A 82 -9.09 -4.94 6.27
C ARG A 82 -8.95 -4.60 4.79
N LEU A 83 -7.74 -4.28 4.38
CA LEU A 83 -7.40 -3.95 3.00
C LEU A 83 -6.44 -4.99 2.43
N LEU A 84 -6.73 -5.46 1.22
CA LEU A 84 -5.85 -6.32 0.44
C LEU A 84 -5.27 -5.54 -0.73
N ASP A 85 -3.95 -5.56 -0.86
CA ASP A 85 -3.23 -5.02 -2.02
C ASP A 85 -2.69 -6.16 -2.88
N VAL A 86 -3.24 -6.33 -4.08
CA VAL A 86 -2.94 -7.45 -4.98
C VAL A 86 -1.88 -7.08 -5.99
N GLY A 87 -0.83 -7.91 -6.08
CA GLY A 87 0.30 -7.63 -6.94
C GLY A 87 1.13 -6.44 -6.43
N SER A 88 1.33 -6.38 -5.11
CA SER A 88 1.89 -5.23 -4.40
C SER A 88 3.27 -4.81 -4.87
N GLY A 89 4.04 -5.70 -5.51
CA GLY A 89 5.39 -5.41 -5.96
C GLY A 89 6.30 -4.96 -4.82
N GLY A 90 6.80 -3.74 -4.92
CA GLY A 90 7.57 -3.09 -3.85
C GLY A 90 6.71 -2.55 -2.69
N GLY A 91 5.43 -2.87 -2.64
CA GLY A 91 4.53 -2.41 -1.58
C GLY A 91 3.74 -1.13 -1.93
N LEU A 92 3.47 -0.93 -3.19
CA LEU A 92 2.77 0.25 -3.70
C LEU A 92 1.38 -0.15 -4.28
N PRO A 93 0.26 0.29 -3.70
CA PRO A 93 0.13 1.30 -2.63
C PRO A 93 0.15 0.76 -1.19
N GLY A 94 0.16 -0.57 -0.96
CA GLY A 94 -0.11 -1.18 0.34
C GLY A 94 0.73 -0.62 1.50
N VAL A 95 2.05 -0.50 1.35
CA VAL A 95 2.93 0.04 2.39
C VAL A 95 2.62 1.51 2.69
N VAL A 96 2.39 2.32 1.64
CA VAL A 96 2.04 3.74 1.79
C VAL A 96 0.72 3.89 2.56
N LEU A 97 -0.28 3.05 2.24
CA LEU A 97 -1.57 3.04 2.93
C LEU A 97 -1.42 2.62 4.40
N ALA A 98 -0.60 1.60 4.68
CA ALA A 98 -0.35 1.15 6.05
C ALA A 98 0.32 2.22 6.91
N ILE A 99 1.24 3.00 6.35
CA ILE A 99 1.90 4.11 7.05
C ILE A 99 0.91 5.26 7.30
N ALA A 100 0.14 5.63 6.30
CA ALA A 100 -0.78 6.77 6.38
C ALA A 100 -2.05 6.47 7.20
N ARG A 101 -2.47 5.20 7.27
CA ARG A 101 -3.69 4.73 7.94
C ARG A 101 -3.37 3.59 8.92
N PRO A 102 -2.82 3.90 10.11
CA PRO A 102 -2.49 2.88 11.12
C PRO A 102 -3.73 2.14 11.67
N ASP A 103 -4.92 2.68 11.46
CA ASP A 103 -6.22 2.08 11.78
C ASP A 103 -6.67 1.00 10.77
N VAL A 104 -6.02 0.88 9.61
CA VAL A 104 -6.34 -0.09 8.57
C VAL A 104 -5.35 -1.26 8.61
N GLN A 105 -5.87 -2.49 8.64
CA GLN A 105 -5.06 -3.71 8.52
C GLN A 105 -4.79 -4.01 7.05
N VAL A 106 -3.55 -3.85 6.62
CA VAL A 106 -3.13 -4.01 5.23
C VAL A 106 -2.43 -5.35 5.03
N THR A 107 -2.93 -6.13 4.09
CA THR A 107 -2.29 -7.35 3.60
C THR A 107 -1.83 -7.11 2.16
N CYS A 108 -0.55 -7.22 1.91
CA CYS A 108 0.02 -7.21 0.57
C CYS A 108 0.19 -8.65 0.09
N VAL A 109 -0.24 -8.97 -1.13
CA VAL A 109 -0.01 -10.28 -1.74
C VAL A 109 0.74 -10.13 -3.05
N ASP A 110 1.77 -10.95 -3.23
CA ASP A 110 2.53 -11.04 -4.49
C ASP A 110 2.96 -12.48 -4.76
N THR A 111 3.02 -12.85 -6.02
CA THR A 111 3.47 -14.17 -6.47
C THR A 111 4.99 -14.31 -6.46
N VAL A 112 5.72 -13.21 -6.27
CA VAL A 112 7.18 -13.18 -6.23
C VAL A 112 7.66 -13.12 -4.78
N GLY A 113 8.26 -14.19 -4.31
CA GLY A 113 8.69 -14.33 -2.91
C GLY A 113 9.64 -13.23 -2.41
N LYS A 114 10.54 -12.73 -3.28
CA LYS A 114 11.45 -11.62 -2.94
C LYS A 114 10.70 -10.33 -2.62
N LYS A 115 9.60 -10.06 -3.33
CA LYS A 115 8.77 -8.87 -3.11
C LYS A 115 8.04 -8.97 -1.77
N ALA A 116 7.44 -10.11 -1.48
CA ALA A 116 6.82 -10.36 -0.19
C ALA A 116 7.84 -10.28 0.98
N ALA A 117 9.04 -10.80 0.79
CA ALA A 117 10.12 -10.70 1.78
C ALA A 117 10.53 -9.25 2.04
N PHE A 118 10.65 -8.42 1.00
CA PHE A 118 10.91 -6.99 1.14
C PHE A 118 9.84 -6.29 1.98
N ILE A 119 8.57 -6.52 1.69
CA ILE A 119 7.47 -5.89 2.45
C ILE A 119 7.48 -6.32 3.92
N ARG A 120 7.80 -7.61 4.21
CA ARG A 120 7.97 -8.08 5.60
C ARG A 120 9.12 -7.37 6.31
N GLN A 121 10.23 -7.14 5.62
CA GLN A 121 11.34 -6.37 6.17
C GLN A 121 10.94 -4.92 6.46
N VAL A 122 10.24 -4.26 5.53
CA VAL A 122 9.70 -2.90 5.75
C VAL A 122 8.79 -2.86 6.97
N ALA A 123 7.87 -3.83 7.11
CA ALA A 123 6.96 -3.90 8.26
C ALA A 123 7.72 -4.01 9.59
N ALA A 124 8.78 -4.81 9.63
CA ALA A 124 9.61 -4.99 10.81
C ALA A 124 10.44 -3.73 11.13
N GLU A 125 11.17 -3.20 10.15
CA GLU A 125 12.08 -2.06 10.35
C GLU A 125 11.33 -0.77 10.70
N LEU A 126 10.20 -0.52 10.05
CA LEU A 126 9.37 0.67 10.29
C LEU A 126 8.33 0.47 11.40
N LYS A 127 8.32 -0.70 12.04
CA LYS A 127 7.39 -1.03 13.12
C LYS A 127 5.93 -0.77 12.73
N LEU A 128 5.49 -1.44 11.66
CA LEU A 128 4.13 -1.35 11.14
C LEU A 128 3.34 -2.61 11.51
N PRO A 129 2.70 -2.67 12.70
CA PRO A 129 1.97 -3.84 13.16
C PRO A 129 0.73 -4.14 12.32
N ASN A 130 0.25 -3.15 11.59
CA ASN A 130 -0.90 -3.21 10.69
C ASN A 130 -0.56 -3.64 9.25
N LEU A 131 0.69 -4.01 8.97
CA LEU A 131 1.15 -4.43 7.64
C LEU A 131 1.58 -5.90 7.65
N ARG A 132 1.04 -6.69 6.72
CA ARG A 132 1.42 -8.08 6.45
C ARG A 132 1.73 -8.29 4.98
N ALA A 133 2.54 -9.30 4.68
CA ALA A 133 2.83 -9.70 3.30
C ALA A 133 2.73 -11.22 3.14
N GLU A 134 1.99 -11.63 2.10
CA GLU A 134 1.77 -13.01 1.71
C GLU A 134 2.45 -13.30 0.37
N HIS A 135 3.21 -14.39 0.31
CA HIS A 135 3.72 -14.93 -0.94
C HIS A 135 2.74 -16.00 -1.43
N ALA A 136 1.81 -15.60 -2.26
CA ALA A 136 0.74 -16.47 -2.77
C ALA A 136 0.15 -15.91 -4.06
N ARG A 137 -0.63 -16.76 -4.74
CA ARG A 137 -1.60 -16.28 -5.73
C ARG A 137 -2.86 -15.81 -5.01
N VAL A 138 -3.50 -14.77 -5.52
CA VAL A 138 -4.70 -14.18 -4.89
C VAL A 138 -5.82 -15.20 -4.75
N GLU A 139 -5.96 -16.13 -5.72
CA GLU A 139 -6.99 -17.19 -5.73
C GLU A 139 -6.80 -18.22 -4.61
N GLN A 140 -5.63 -18.26 -3.99
CA GLN A 140 -5.30 -19.17 -2.88
C GLN A 140 -5.54 -18.53 -1.50
N LEU A 141 -5.78 -17.22 -1.46
CA LEU A 141 -6.03 -16.52 -0.21
C LEU A 141 -7.39 -16.93 0.37
N LYS A 142 -7.44 -16.90 1.69
CA LYS A 142 -8.68 -17.09 2.45
C LYS A 142 -8.96 -15.86 3.29
N GLY A 143 -10.20 -15.63 3.57
CA GLY A 143 -10.66 -14.50 4.37
C GLY A 143 -11.53 -13.55 3.58
N SER A 144 -11.84 -12.40 4.17
CA SER A 144 -12.61 -11.35 3.52
C SER A 144 -12.00 -9.99 3.83
N PHE A 145 -12.07 -9.09 2.86
CA PHE A 145 -11.48 -7.76 2.92
C PHE A 145 -12.55 -6.71 2.62
N ASP A 146 -12.41 -5.58 3.27
CA ASP A 146 -13.32 -4.44 3.13
C ASP A 146 -12.97 -3.58 1.92
N VAL A 147 -11.70 -3.59 1.54
CA VAL A 147 -11.15 -2.89 0.38
C VAL A 147 -10.14 -3.78 -0.31
N ILE A 148 -10.18 -3.84 -1.63
CA ILE A 148 -9.18 -4.51 -2.44
C ILE A 148 -8.59 -3.51 -3.43
N THR A 149 -7.28 -3.39 -3.45
CA THR A 149 -6.53 -2.50 -4.35
C THR A 149 -5.58 -3.28 -5.25
N SER A 150 -5.31 -2.73 -6.43
CA SER A 150 -4.22 -3.17 -7.30
C SER A 150 -3.76 -2.01 -8.19
N ARG A 151 -2.46 -1.95 -8.49
CA ARG A 151 -1.92 -0.96 -9.45
C ARG A 151 -1.60 -1.52 -10.83
N ALA A 152 -1.40 -2.81 -10.94
CA ALA A 152 -0.84 -3.42 -12.15
C ALA A 152 -1.52 -4.74 -12.50
N PHE A 153 -2.84 -4.77 -12.52
CA PHE A 153 -3.58 -5.91 -13.03
C PHE A 153 -3.74 -5.80 -14.56
N ALA A 154 -3.74 -6.95 -15.26
CA ALA A 154 -3.80 -7.00 -16.71
C ALA A 154 -5.10 -6.39 -17.26
N SER A 155 -6.24 -6.66 -16.60
CA SER A 155 -7.53 -6.05 -16.90
C SER A 155 -8.39 -5.88 -15.65
N LEU A 156 -9.34 -4.95 -15.70
CA LEU A 156 -10.31 -4.77 -14.62
C LEU A 156 -11.19 -6.01 -14.44
N LEU A 157 -11.56 -6.67 -15.53
CA LEU A 157 -12.39 -7.87 -15.49
C LEU A 157 -11.67 -9.02 -14.77
N ASP A 158 -10.40 -9.27 -15.10
CA ASP A 158 -9.60 -10.29 -14.43
C ASP A 158 -9.43 -9.97 -12.95
N PHE A 159 -9.15 -8.71 -12.63
CA PHE A 159 -9.04 -8.27 -11.24
C PHE A 159 -10.30 -8.56 -10.45
N VAL A 160 -11.45 -8.13 -10.92
CA VAL A 160 -12.74 -8.37 -10.25
C VAL A 160 -13.05 -9.87 -10.15
N THR A 161 -12.85 -10.63 -11.22
CA THR A 161 -13.13 -12.07 -11.25
C THR A 161 -12.30 -12.84 -10.21
N LEU A 162 -11.03 -12.50 -10.06
CA LEU A 162 -10.12 -13.18 -9.15
C LEU A 162 -10.25 -12.74 -7.68
N THR A 163 -10.80 -11.55 -7.44
CA THR A 163 -10.85 -10.97 -6.10
C THR A 163 -12.25 -10.93 -5.48
N GLN A 164 -13.31 -11.03 -6.27
CA GLN A 164 -14.70 -10.91 -5.79
C GLN A 164 -15.05 -11.84 -4.62
N ALA A 165 -14.48 -13.05 -4.58
CA ALA A 165 -14.72 -14.00 -3.49
C ALA A 165 -14.06 -13.58 -2.16
N LEU A 166 -13.14 -12.62 -2.20
CA LEU A 166 -12.44 -12.07 -1.04
C LEU A 166 -13.07 -10.78 -0.52
N LEU A 167 -14.04 -10.20 -1.25
CA LEU A 167 -14.73 -9.00 -0.81
C LEU A 167 -15.69 -9.33 0.34
N ALA A 168 -15.64 -8.53 1.40
CA ALA A 168 -16.65 -8.55 2.44
C ALA A 168 -17.98 -7.97 1.91
N LYS A 169 -19.06 -8.19 2.65
CA LYS A 169 -20.34 -7.53 2.34
C LYS A 169 -20.14 -6.00 2.41
N ASP A 170 -20.65 -5.28 1.42
CA ASP A 170 -20.52 -3.81 1.29
C ASP A 170 -19.05 -3.31 1.14
N ALA A 171 -18.16 -4.15 0.61
CA ALA A 171 -16.77 -3.82 0.33
C ALA A 171 -16.59 -3.16 -1.05
N VAL A 172 -15.39 -2.60 -1.26
CA VAL A 172 -14.95 -1.97 -2.49
C VAL A 172 -13.50 -2.35 -2.84
#